data_954ef7310a736b29114cfd8b409b8ab9
#
_entry.id   954ef7310a736b29114cfd8b409b8ab9
#
_cell.length_a   1.000
_cell.length_b   1.000
_cell.length_c   1.000
_cell.angle_alpha   90.00
_cell.angle_beta   90.00
_cell.angle_gamma   90.00
#
_symmetry.space_group_name_H-M   'P 1'
#
loop_
_entity.id
_entity.type
_entity.pdbx_description
1 polymer ?
#
loop_
_entity_poly.entity_id
_entity_poly.type
_entity_poly.pdbx_seq_one_letter_code
_entity_poly.pdbx_strand_id
1 'polypeptide(L)'
;MLSIAPSLYQESTELCADSIESHPYLPYVFAESTYQVDQDKTTDAPSPSYTRRGRCRLRRADVQGDAVSCMTLDTWDGAAILDTKWCLASSEKQAQHGYGILGIADASGHVHLLHLQDYESAYRLAPWKSWRMNHHDALCLSLDWSDRCRLGADDARMILSQSNGTLCMVPSLNSAAPLPQACETWLAHDFEAWITAWDCWNDGVVAWSGGDDLALKGWDMRMPLYNGQRASTFTTRKWYVLMADYFSFEGGVTTIQSHPHKQHYWAVGSYDEK
;
A
#
# COMPACT_ATOMS: atom_id res chain seq x y z
N MET A 1 -8.47 -33.45 9.64
CA MET A 1 -7.05 -33.26 9.86
C MET A 1 -6.65 -32.02 9.08
N LEU A 2 -6.17 -30.98 9.74
CA LEU A 2 -5.55 -29.84 9.09
C LEU A 2 -4.19 -30.36 8.55
N SER A 3 -4.02 -30.40 7.24
CA SER A 3 -2.72 -30.68 6.65
C SER A 3 -1.86 -29.42 6.74
N ILE A 4 -0.83 -29.43 7.54
CA ILE A 4 0.16 -28.35 7.58
C ILE A 4 1.03 -28.52 6.33
N ALA A 5 0.96 -27.55 5.41
CA ALA A 5 1.90 -27.49 4.29
C ALA A 5 3.27 -27.09 4.84
N PRO A 6 4.34 -27.86 4.56
CA PRO A 6 5.68 -27.49 4.97
C PRO A 6 6.13 -26.21 4.25
N SER A 7 6.89 -25.35 4.94
CA SER A 7 7.56 -24.23 4.29
C SER A 7 8.65 -24.77 3.35
N LEU A 8 8.63 -24.35 2.09
CA LEU A 8 9.64 -24.72 1.10
C LEU A 8 10.91 -23.88 1.22
N TYR A 9 10.78 -22.68 1.76
CA TYR A 9 11.89 -21.74 1.95
C TYR A 9 11.62 -20.82 3.13
N GLN A 10 12.65 -20.51 3.90
CA GLN A 10 12.60 -19.56 5.01
C GLN A 10 13.93 -18.80 5.09
N GLU A 11 13.85 -17.49 5.21
CA GLU A 11 14.99 -16.60 5.37
C GLU A 11 14.64 -15.46 6.34
N SER A 12 15.65 -14.95 7.06
CA SER A 12 15.48 -13.74 7.88
C SER A 12 15.59 -12.48 7.01
N THR A 13 14.67 -11.55 7.21
CA THR A 13 14.70 -10.25 6.55
C THR A 13 15.68 -9.26 7.17
N GLU A 14 16.34 -9.61 8.29
CA GLU A 14 17.24 -8.78 9.12
C GLU A 14 16.53 -7.64 9.86
N LEU A 15 15.65 -6.91 9.18
CA LEU A 15 14.74 -5.92 9.73
C LEU A 15 13.34 -6.52 9.83
N CYS A 16 12.44 -5.90 10.57
CA CYS A 16 11.04 -6.36 10.64
C CYS A 16 10.41 -6.34 9.25
N ALA A 17 9.85 -7.47 8.81
CA ALA A 17 9.13 -7.54 7.55
C ALA A 17 7.82 -6.76 7.66
N ASP A 18 7.48 -6.02 6.62
CA ASP A 18 6.24 -5.26 6.50
C ASP A 18 5.37 -5.81 5.37
N SER A 19 5.79 -5.62 4.15
CA SER A 19 5.02 -6.01 2.98
C SER A 19 5.81 -6.84 1.97
N ILE A 20 5.10 -7.73 1.29
CA ILE A 20 5.60 -8.50 0.14
C ILE A 20 4.61 -8.32 -0.99
N GLU A 21 5.10 -7.88 -2.15
CA GLU A 21 4.27 -7.63 -3.31
C GLU A 21 4.85 -8.33 -4.55
N SER A 22 4.13 -9.34 -5.07
CA SER A 22 4.55 -10.05 -6.28
C SER A 22 4.42 -9.17 -7.51
N HIS A 23 5.44 -9.21 -8.37
CA HIS A 23 5.36 -8.50 -9.64
C HIS A 23 4.29 -9.16 -10.54
N PRO A 24 3.37 -8.38 -11.14
CA PRO A 24 2.22 -8.95 -11.84
C PRO A 24 2.55 -9.70 -13.13
N TYR A 25 3.70 -9.41 -13.76
CA TYR A 25 4.09 -10.00 -15.06
C TYR A 25 5.37 -10.81 -15.05
N LEU A 26 6.28 -10.54 -14.10
CA LEU A 26 7.54 -11.24 -14.03
C LEU A 26 7.40 -12.40 -13.05
N PRO A 27 7.33 -13.64 -13.52
CA PRO A 27 7.19 -14.81 -12.65
C PRO A 27 8.30 -14.83 -11.61
N TYR A 28 7.93 -15.13 -10.37
CA TYR A 28 8.86 -15.28 -9.25
C TYR A 28 9.61 -14.01 -8.83
N VAL A 29 9.35 -12.84 -9.44
CA VAL A 29 9.90 -11.56 -9.01
C VAL A 29 8.92 -10.90 -8.03
N PHE A 30 9.45 -10.38 -6.93
CA PHE A 30 8.66 -9.69 -5.91
C PHE A 30 9.47 -8.61 -5.20
N ALA A 31 8.77 -7.61 -4.68
CA ALA A 31 9.32 -6.63 -3.75
C ALA A 31 9.08 -7.11 -2.32
N GLU A 32 10.11 -7.05 -1.48
CA GLU A 32 10.06 -7.32 -0.05
C GLU A 32 10.44 -6.04 0.68
N SER A 33 9.57 -5.54 1.52
CA SER A 33 9.76 -4.29 2.25
C SER A 33 9.84 -4.51 3.75
N THR A 34 10.66 -3.72 4.40
CA THR A 34 10.95 -3.83 5.82
C THR A 34 10.86 -2.49 6.51
N TYR A 35 10.62 -2.53 7.82
CA TYR A 35 10.73 -1.36 8.67
C TYR A 35 11.49 -1.71 9.96
N GLN A 36 12.14 -0.71 10.53
CA GLN A 36 12.79 -0.81 11.82
C GLN A 36 12.65 0.51 12.57
N VAL A 37 12.33 0.42 13.84
CA VAL A 37 12.31 1.55 14.75
C VAL A 37 13.40 1.31 15.78
N ASP A 38 14.44 2.12 15.72
CA ASP A 38 15.55 2.08 16.67
C ASP A 38 15.41 3.23 17.67
N GLN A 39 15.48 2.93 18.97
CA GLN A 39 15.53 3.94 20.00
C GLN A 39 16.95 4.47 20.13
N ASP A 40 17.12 5.78 20.01
CA ASP A 40 18.39 6.43 20.28
C ASP A 40 18.68 6.43 21.78
N LYS A 41 19.65 5.62 22.18
CA LYS A 41 20.06 5.47 23.59
C LYS A 41 21.11 6.49 24.00
N THR A 42 21.57 7.34 23.10
CA THR A 42 22.72 8.21 23.31
C THR A 42 22.36 9.62 23.80
N THR A 43 21.07 9.96 23.82
CA THR A 43 20.62 11.29 24.24
C THR A 43 20.08 11.27 25.67
N ASP A 44 20.64 12.11 26.54
CA ASP A 44 20.07 12.48 27.86
C ASP A 44 18.81 13.38 27.69
N ALA A 45 18.14 13.31 26.55
CA ALA A 45 16.96 14.09 26.25
C ALA A 45 15.76 13.61 27.09
N PRO A 46 14.90 14.52 27.56
CA PRO A 46 13.76 14.18 28.41
C PRO A 46 12.70 13.32 27.69
N SER A 47 12.81 13.17 26.37
CA SER A 47 11.96 12.29 25.56
C SER A 47 12.83 11.39 24.70
N PRO A 48 12.49 10.09 24.56
CA PRO A 48 13.23 9.18 23.71
C PRO A 48 13.17 9.62 22.25
N SER A 49 14.30 9.63 21.57
CA SER A 49 14.43 9.82 20.14
C SER A 49 14.35 8.46 19.43
N TYR A 50 13.66 8.41 18.30
CA TYR A 50 13.52 7.21 17.50
C TYR A 50 13.95 7.47 16.05
N THR A 51 14.79 6.59 15.54
CA THR A 51 15.14 6.55 14.12
C THR A 51 14.32 5.47 13.43
N ARG A 52 13.69 5.82 12.31
CA ARG A 52 12.91 4.90 11.49
C ARG A 52 13.63 4.67 10.18
N ARG A 53 13.97 3.41 9.90
CA ARG A 53 14.65 3.00 8.66
C ARG A 53 13.99 1.79 8.05
N GLY A 54 14.05 1.70 6.72
CA GLY A 54 13.48 0.59 5.96
C GLY A 54 14.32 0.26 4.74
N ARG A 55 14.02 -0.88 4.19
CA ARG A 55 14.68 -1.41 2.99
C ARG A 55 13.65 -2.09 2.12
N CYS A 56 13.67 -1.78 0.83
CA CYS A 56 12.96 -2.54 -0.19
C CYS A 56 13.96 -3.38 -0.97
N ARG A 57 13.81 -4.70 -0.96
CA ARG A 57 14.59 -5.63 -1.77
C ARG A 57 13.74 -6.11 -2.96
N LEU A 58 14.26 -5.98 -4.17
CA LEU A 58 13.75 -6.69 -5.32
C LEU A 58 14.32 -8.10 -5.30
N ARG A 59 13.45 -9.09 -5.24
CA ARG A 59 13.82 -10.49 -5.07
C ARG A 59 13.33 -11.34 -6.25
N ARG A 60 14.04 -12.43 -6.51
CA ARG A 60 13.56 -13.47 -7.41
C ARG A 60 13.67 -14.83 -6.73
N ALA A 61 12.54 -15.54 -6.69
CA ALA A 61 12.56 -16.96 -6.32
C ALA A 61 13.00 -17.80 -7.51
N ASP A 62 13.81 -18.82 -7.25
CA ASP A 62 14.18 -19.86 -8.21
C ASP A 62 13.68 -21.20 -7.68
N VAL A 63 12.89 -21.88 -8.51
CA VAL A 63 12.21 -23.13 -8.14
C VAL A 63 12.75 -24.25 -9.03
N GLN A 64 13.47 -25.20 -8.43
CA GLN A 64 14.05 -26.35 -9.10
C GLN A 64 13.53 -27.65 -8.46
N GLY A 65 12.47 -28.22 -9.02
CA GLY A 65 11.77 -29.35 -8.39
C GLY A 65 11.19 -28.94 -7.05
N ASP A 66 11.58 -29.62 -5.98
CA ASP A 66 11.15 -29.30 -4.61
C ASP A 66 12.06 -28.27 -3.90
N ALA A 67 13.15 -27.84 -4.54
CA ALA A 67 14.07 -26.88 -3.98
C ALA A 67 13.66 -25.45 -4.38
N VAL A 68 13.63 -24.54 -3.40
CA VAL A 68 13.38 -23.12 -3.60
C VAL A 68 14.54 -22.33 -3.03
N SER A 69 15.03 -21.37 -3.80
CA SER A 69 16.01 -20.36 -3.35
C SER A 69 15.54 -18.97 -3.74
N CYS A 70 15.97 -17.96 -3.00
CA CYS A 70 15.66 -16.56 -3.29
C CYS A 70 16.96 -15.78 -3.43
N MET A 71 17.06 -14.96 -4.47
CA MET A 71 18.17 -14.04 -4.68
C MET A 71 17.71 -12.60 -4.67
N THR A 72 18.50 -11.71 -4.13
CA THR A 72 18.30 -10.27 -4.21
C THR A 72 18.83 -9.78 -5.56
N LEU A 73 17.97 -9.11 -6.32
CA LEU A 73 18.31 -8.50 -7.60
C LEU A 73 18.77 -7.05 -7.43
N ASP A 74 18.09 -6.33 -6.55
CA ASP A 74 18.40 -4.93 -6.25
C ASP A 74 17.89 -4.55 -4.86
N THR A 75 18.35 -3.40 -4.36
CA THR A 75 18.00 -2.89 -3.03
C THR A 75 17.85 -1.38 -3.06
N TRP A 76 16.78 -0.88 -2.44
CA TRP A 76 16.56 0.52 -2.17
C TRP A 76 16.41 0.72 -0.65
N ASP A 77 17.17 1.69 -0.08
CA ASP A 77 17.14 2.03 1.34
C ASP A 77 16.48 3.41 1.56
N GLY A 78 15.68 3.52 2.61
CA GLY A 78 14.96 4.74 2.96
C GLY A 78 14.47 4.77 4.41
N ALA A 79 13.47 5.61 4.68
CA ALA A 79 12.74 5.57 5.94
C ALA A 79 11.97 4.24 6.07
N ALA A 80 11.47 3.94 7.28
CA ALA A 80 10.70 2.72 7.53
C ALA A 80 9.52 2.61 6.55
N ILE A 81 9.47 1.52 5.80
CA ILE A 81 8.46 1.29 4.77
C ILE A 81 7.23 0.69 5.44
N LEU A 82 6.06 1.22 5.13
CA LEU A 82 4.77 0.82 5.70
C LEU A 82 3.82 0.19 4.67
N ASP A 83 4.08 0.38 3.37
CA ASP A 83 3.39 -0.35 2.30
C ASP A 83 4.12 -0.23 0.97
N THR A 84 3.98 -1.25 0.13
CA THR A 84 4.47 -1.26 -1.26
C THR A 84 3.47 -1.90 -2.20
N LYS A 85 3.26 -1.27 -3.37
CA LYS A 85 2.35 -1.81 -4.40
C LYS A 85 2.87 -1.56 -5.81
N TRP A 86 2.73 -2.55 -6.68
CA TRP A 86 3.02 -2.40 -8.10
C TRP A 86 1.88 -1.70 -8.85
N CYS A 87 2.23 -0.68 -9.62
CA CYS A 87 1.41 -0.13 -10.68
C CYS A 87 1.78 -0.80 -12.01
N LEU A 88 0.77 -1.25 -12.74
CA LEU A 88 0.98 -1.94 -14.01
C LEU A 88 1.17 -0.92 -15.13
N ALA A 89 2.35 -0.88 -15.75
CA ALA A 89 2.54 -0.12 -16.97
C ALA A 89 1.92 -0.86 -18.16
N SER A 90 1.16 -0.15 -19.00
CA SER A 90 0.73 -0.71 -20.29
C SER A 90 1.94 -1.07 -21.15
N SER A 91 1.77 -2.03 -22.07
CA SER A 91 2.81 -2.40 -23.02
C SER A 91 3.32 -1.21 -23.86
N GLU A 92 2.46 -0.23 -24.13
CA GLU A 92 2.81 1.00 -24.85
C GLU A 92 3.68 1.95 -24.02
N LYS A 93 3.52 1.92 -22.69
CA LYS A 93 4.31 2.74 -21.75
C LYS A 93 5.53 2.04 -21.18
N GLN A 94 5.76 0.76 -21.48
CA GLN A 94 6.96 0.04 -21.03
C GLN A 94 8.26 0.73 -21.44
N ALA A 95 8.30 1.36 -22.62
CA ALA A 95 9.44 2.14 -23.05
C ALA A 95 9.75 3.34 -22.13
N GLN A 96 8.72 3.89 -21.46
CA GLN A 96 8.85 5.01 -20.53
C GLN A 96 9.03 4.57 -19.08
N HIS A 97 8.37 3.48 -18.66
CA HIS A 97 8.28 3.05 -17.26
C HIS A 97 8.92 1.68 -17.01
N GLY A 98 9.59 1.09 -18.00
CA GLY A 98 10.16 -0.26 -17.88
C GLY A 98 9.07 -1.30 -17.68
N TYR A 99 9.29 -2.21 -16.73
CA TYR A 99 8.35 -3.30 -16.41
C TYR A 99 7.25 -2.91 -15.42
N GLY A 100 7.25 -1.68 -14.92
CA GLY A 100 6.25 -1.17 -13.99
C GLY A 100 6.83 -0.14 -13.02
N ILE A 101 5.95 0.38 -12.18
CA ILE A 101 6.27 1.35 -11.15
C ILE A 101 5.96 0.72 -9.80
N LEU A 102 6.94 0.70 -8.91
CA LEU A 102 6.74 0.34 -7.52
C LEU A 102 6.46 1.63 -6.72
N GLY A 103 5.28 1.71 -6.12
CA GLY A 103 4.97 2.73 -5.13
C GLY A 103 5.36 2.26 -3.73
N ILE A 104 5.95 3.15 -2.96
CA ILE A 104 6.37 2.93 -1.57
C ILE A 104 5.80 4.05 -0.70
N ALA A 105 5.09 3.69 0.38
CA ALA A 105 4.67 4.59 1.44
C ALA A 105 5.56 4.42 2.66
N ASP A 106 5.99 5.52 3.28
CA ASP A 106 6.94 5.46 4.39
C ASP A 106 6.50 6.21 5.66
N ALA A 107 7.19 5.90 6.75
CA ALA A 107 6.97 6.47 8.07
C ALA A 107 7.52 7.90 8.24
N SER A 108 8.05 8.53 7.20
CA SER A 108 8.41 9.94 7.17
C SER A 108 7.38 10.80 6.43
N GLY A 109 6.26 10.18 6.02
CA GLY A 109 5.18 10.81 5.28
C GLY A 109 5.50 11.03 3.80
N HIS A 110 6.47 10.29 3.25
CA HIS A 110 6.79 10.33 1.83
C HIS A 110 6.15 9.18 1.06
N VAL A 111 5.96 9.46 -0.21
CA VAL A 111 5.67 8.47 -1.23
C VAL A 111 6.82 8.49 -2.23
N HIS A 112 7.33 7.31 -2.54
CA HIS A 112 8.39 7.12 -3.53
C HIS A 112 7.87 6.27 -4.67
N LEU A 113 8.23 6.62 -5.89
CA LEU A 113 7.95 5.84 -7.09
C LEU A 113 9.26 5.41 -7.71
N LEU A 114 9.43 4.11 -7.89
CA LEU A 114 10.61 3.50 -8.49
C LEU A 114 10.20 2.79 -9.78
N HIS A 115 10.95 3.00 -10.87
CA HIS A 115 10.78 2.23 -12.09
C HIS A 115 11.51 0.89 -11.97
N LEU A 116 10.85 -0.19 -12.38
CA LEU A 116 11.55 -1.45 -12.61
C LEU A 116 12.12 -1.46 -14.03
N GLN A 117 13.43 -1.39 -14.12
CA GLN A 117 14.16 -1.33 -15.38
C GLN A 117 15.05 -2.56 -15.56
N ASP A 118 15.20 -3.01 -16.82
CA ASP A 118 16.22 -3.98 -17.19
C ASP A 118 17.47 -3.19 -17.62
N TYR A 119 18.54 -3.39 -16.89
CA TYR A 119 19.82 -2.77 -17.18
C TYR A 119 20.88 -3.87 -17.29
N GLU A 120 21.44 -4.03 -18.48
CA GLU A 120 22.47 -5.04 -18.77
C GLU A 120 22.08 -6.47 -18.32
N SER A 121 20.82 -6.87 -18.57
CA SER A 121 20.24 -8.14 -18.18
C SER A 121 20.04 -8.33 -16.65
N ALA A 122 20.03 -7.24 -15.88
CA ALA A 122 19.70 -7.22 -14.47
C ALA A 122 18.54 -6.26 -14.19
N TYR A 123 17.56 -6.71 -13.40
CA TYR A 123 16.47 -5.83 -12.95
C TYR A 123 16.97 -4.86 -11.89
N ARG A 124 16.56 -3.58 -12.00
CA ARG A 124 16.90 -2.49 -11.09
C ARG A 124 15.67 -1.67 -10.70
N LEU A 125 15.63 -1.23 -9.46
CA LEU A 125 14.67 -0.25 -8.94
C LEU A 125 15.25 1.15 -9.10
N ALA A 126 14.90 1.84 -10.18
CA ALA A 126 15.39 3.18 -10.48
C ALA A 126 14.46 4.24 -9.86
N PRO A 127 14.93 5.10 -8.94
CA PRO A 127 14.11 6.18 -8.40
C PRO A 127 13.60 7.11 -9.50
N TRP A 128 12.29 7.42 -9.46
CA TRP A 128 11.65 8.29 -10.45
C TRP A 128 11.08 9.55 -9.85
N LYS A 129 10.15 9.41 -8.89
CA LYS A 129 9.52 10.54 -8.20
C LYS A 129 9.48 10.27 -6.70
N SER A 130 9.56 11.35 -5.93
CA SER A 130 9.33 11.30 -4.50
C SER A 130 8.72 12.62 -4.06
N TRP A 131 7.76 12.57 -3.16
CA TRP A 131 7.18 13.77 -2.54
C TRP A 131 6.70 13.48 -1.13
N ARG A 132 6.72 14.48 -0.29
CA ARG A 132 6.14 14.44 1.04
C ARG A 132 4.68 14.88 0.98
N MET A 133 3.82 14.18 1.70
CA MET A 133 2.43 14.59 1.86
C MET A 133 2.33 15.87 2.69
N ASN A 134 1.25 16.63 2.52
CA ASN A 134 1.12 17.99 3.09
C ASN A 134 1.06 18.06 4.61
N HIS A 135 0.81 16.95 5.30
CA HIS A 135 0.72 16.91 6.76
C HIS A 135 2.07 16.51 7.34
N HIS A 136 2.77 17.45 7.96
CA HIS A 136 4.18 17.32 8.34
C HIS A 136 4.51 16.20 9.33
N ASP A 137 3.54 15.73 10.11
CA ASP A 137 3.77 14.72 11.15
C ASP A 137 2.99 13.41 10.89
N ALA A 138 2.29 13.32 9.76
CA ALA A 138 1.56 12.12 9.42
C ALA A 138 2.43 11.13 8.64
N LEU A 139 2.37 9.85 9.04
CA LEU A 139 2.94 8.75 8.30
C LEU A 139 2.06 8.39 7.11
N CYS A 140 2.62 7.94 6.01
CA CYS A 140 1.88 7.26 4.95
C CYS A 140 1.79 5.78 5.30
N LEU A 141 0.57 5.30 5.64
CA LEU A 141 0.37 3.95 6.19
C LEU A 141 0.11 2.92 5.11
N SER A 142 -0.65 3.26 4.08
CA SER A 142 -0.86 2.36 2.94
C SER A 142 -1.05 3.12 1.64
N LEU A 143 -0.90 2.41 0.54
CA LEU A 143 -1.19 2.91 -0.81
C LEU A 143 -1.83 1.81 -1.66
N ASP A 144 -2.62 2.22 -2.66
CA ASP A 144 -3.12 1.30 -3.68
C ASP A 144 -3.29 1.99 -5.04
N TRP A 145 -3.26 1.19 -6.12
CA TRP A 145 -3.38 1.65 -7.51
C TRP A 145 -4.72 1.23 -8.12
N SER A 146 -5.35 2.14 -8.84
CA SER A 146 -6.64 1.86 -9.49
C SER A 146 -6.58 0.84 -10.63
N ASP A 147 -5.39 0.55 -11.14
CA ASP A 147 -5.16 -0.35 -12.28
C ASP A 147 -4.63 -1.74 -11.91
N ARG A 148 -4.54 -2.08 -10.62
CA ARG A 148 -3.98 -3.38 -10.18
C ARG A 148 -4.59 -4.62 -10.83
N CYS A 149 -5.81 -4.56 -11.28
CA CYS A 149 -6.53 -5.68 -11.89
C CYS A 149 -6.76 -5.53 -13.39
N ARG A 150 -6.36 -4.41 -13.99
CA ARG A 150 -6.52 -4.15 -15.41
C ARG A 150 -5.21 -3.71 -16.03
N LEU A 151 -4.74 -4.53 -16.93
CA LEU A 151 -3.56 -4.27 -17.75
C LEU A 151 -3.81 -3.06 -18.66
N GLY A 152 -3.00 -2.01 -18.51
CA GLY A 152 -2.95 -0.95 -19.49
C GLY A 152 -3.83 0.27 -19.25
N ALA A 153 -4.26 0.52 -18.03
CA ALA A 153 -4.88 1.80 -17.71
C ALA A 153 -3.86 2.94 -17.89
N ASP A 154 -4.14 3.82 -18.84
CA ASP A 154 -3.25 4.96 -19.14
C ASP A 154 -3.22 6.02 -18.04
N ASP A 155 -4.19 5.99 -17.12
CA ASP A 155 -4.40 6.96 -16.06
C ASP A 155 -4.54 6.30 -14.69
N ALA A 156 -3.57 5.46 -14.33
CA ALA A 156 -3.54 4.90 -12.99
C ALA A 156 -3.59 6.01 -11.93
N ARG A 157 -4.61 5.93 -11.08
CA ARG A 157 -4.76 6.78 -9.90
C ARG A 157 -4.23 6.05 -8.69
N MET A 158 -3.63 6.78 -7.79
CA MET A 158 -3.17 6.22 -6.53
C MET A 158 -4.01 6.78 -5.39
N ILE A 159 -4.32 5.94 -4.41
CA ILE A 159 -4.92 6.36 -3.15
C ILE A 159 -3.97 6.02 -2.01
N LEU A 160 -3.93 6.89 -1.01
CA LEU A 160 -3.04 6.81 0.14
C LEU A 160 -3.83 6.98 1.42
N SER A 161 -3.43 6.30 2.47
CA SER A 161 -3.93 6.53 3.82
C SER A 161 -2.83 7.04 4.74
N GLN A 162 -3.21 7.83 5.74
CA GLN A 162 -2.28 8.47 6.65
C GLN A 162 -2.67 8.29 8.12
N SER A 163 -1.66 8.39 9.01
CA SER A 163 -1.83 8.19 10.45
C SER A 163 -2.68 9.26 11.15
N ASN A 164 -2.99 10.36 10.48
CA ASN A 164 -3.88 11.39 10.98
C ASN A 164 -5.35 11.21 10.55
N GLY A 165 -5.71 10.02 10.03
CA GLY A 165 -7.06 9.70 9.59
C GLY A 165 -7.42 10.20 8.18
N THR A 166 -6.49 10.86 7.48
CA THR A 166 -6.76 11.37 6.13
C THR A 166 -6.52 10.33 5.05
N LEU A 167 -7.30 10.45 3.97
CA LEU A 167 -6.99 9.82 2.70
C LEU A 167 -6.57 10.88 1.68
N CYS A 168 -5.72 10.47 0.76
CA CYS A 168 -5.29 11.30 -0.35
C CYS A 168 -5.41 10.52 -1.65
N MET A 169 -6.07 11.10 -2.66
CA MET A 169 -6.15 10.57 -4.01
C MET A 169 -5.24 11.37 -4.93
N VAL A 170 -4.29 10.69 -5.57
CA VAL A 170 -3.43 11.22 -6.63
C VAL A 170 -4.12 10.94 -7.96
N PRO A 171 -4.62 11.98 -8.66
CA PRO A 171 -5.50 11.78 -9.81
C PRO A 171 -4.78 11.21 -11.04
N SER A 172 -3.52 11.55 -11.23
CA SER A 172 -2.67 11.03 -12.30
C SER A 172 -1.21 11.34 -12.03
N LEU A 173 -0.32 10.42 -12.37
CA LEU A 173 1.12 10.64 -12.32
C LEU A 173 1.63 11.59 -13.42
N ASN A 174 0.82 11.79 -14.46
CA ASN A 174 1.10 12.67 -15.60
C ASN A 174 0.44 14.05 -15.45
N SER A 175 -0.13 14.36 -14.28
CA SER A 175 -0.72 15.68 -14.01
C SER A 175 0.29 16.80 -14.29
N ALA A 176 -0.18 17.87 -14.94
CA ALA A 176 0.63 19.08 -15.16
C ALA A 176 0.88 19.83 -13.85
N ALA A 177 0.04 19.65 -12.84
CA ALA A 177 0.23 20.24 -11.52
C ALA A 177 1.25 19.42 -10.72
N PRO A 178 2.16 20.08 -10.01
CA PRO A 178 3.12 19.40 -9.15
C PRO A 178 2.41 18.59 -8.04
N LEU A 179 2.92 17.41 -7.73
CA LEU A 179 2.53 16.69 -6.53
C LEU A 179 3.22 17.34 -5.30
N PRO A 180 2.55 17.42 -4.13
CA PRO A 180 1.21 16.90 -3.80
C PRO A 180 0.04 17.86 -4.06
N GLN A 181 0.25 19.04 -4.67
CA GLN A 181 -0.80 20.05 -4.87
C GLN A 181 -1.95 19.56 -5.76
N ALA A 182 -1.66 18.59 -6.65
CA ALA A 182 -2.69 17.97 -7.50
C ALA A 182 -3.56 16.95 -6.75
N CYS A 183 -3.22 16.63 -5.49
CA CYS A 183 -3.91 15.58 -4.74
C CYS A 183 -5.20 16.08 -4.10
N GLU A 184 -6.23 15.24 -4.13
CA GLU A 184 -7.44 15.44 -3.35
C GLU A 184 -7.27 14.78 -1.98
N THR A 185 -7.40 15.54 -0.89
CA THR A 185 -7.23 15.05 0.48
C THR A 185 -8.48 15.33 1.30
N TRP A 186 -8.93 14.36 2.09
CA TRP A 186 -10.07 14.51 2.99
C TRP A 186 -9.88 13.71 4.29
N LEU A 187 -10.52 14.17 5.37
CA LEU A 187 -10.57 13.42 6.62
C LEU A 187 -11.55 12.26 6.44
N ALA A 188 -11.03 11.04 6.51
CA ALA A 188 -11.78 9.81 6.30
C ALA A 188 -12.13 9.10 7.61
N HIS A 189 -11.22 9.12 8.58
CA HIS A 189 -11.33 8.42 9.86
C HIS A 189 -11.01 9.36 11.01
N ASP A 190 -11.58 9.06 12.19
CA ASP A 190 -11.37 9.87 13.40
C ASP A 190 -10.00 9.60 14.06
N PHE A 191 -9.37 8.48 13.70
CA PHE A 191 -8.05 8.04 14.12
C PHE A 191 -7.23 7.60 12.92
N GLU A 192 -6.17 6.80 13.11
CA GLU A 192 -5.32 6.29 12.05
C GLU A 192 -6.14 5.61 10.95
N ALA A 193 -5.99 6.06 9.70
CA ALA A 193 -6.48 5.34 8.53
C ALA A 193 -5.45 4.28 8.14
N TRP A 194 -5.60 3.07 8.66
CA TRP A 194 -4.61 2.01 8.53
C TRP A 194 -4.45 1.50 7.11
N ILE A 195 -5.55 1.40 6.37
CA ILE A 195 -5.54 0.77 5.06
C ILE A 195 -6.47 1.51 4.09
N THR A 196 -6.07 1.56 2.84
CA THR A 196 -6.93 1.95 1.74
C THR A 196 -6.73 1.02 0.54
N ALA A 197 -7.79 0.75 -0.20
CA ALA A 197 -7.76 -0.10 -1.39
C ALA A 197 -8.77 0.37 -2.44
N TRP A 198 -8.41 0.27 -3.72
CA TRP A 198 -9.36 0.43 -4.80
C TRP A 198 -10.22 -0.83 -4.96
N ASP A 199 -11.49 -0.62 -5.31
CA ASP A 199 -12.31 -1.70 -5.84
C ASP A 199 -11.83 -2.04 -7.26
N CYS A 200 -11.17 -3.17 -7.41
CA CYS A 200 -10.59 -3.58 -8.68
C CYS A 200 -11.61 -3.84 -9.80
N TRP A 201 -12.91 -3.89 -9.48
CA TRP A 201 -14.00 -4.13 -10.44
C TRP A 201 -14.66 -2.85 -10.94
N ASN A 202 -14.37 -1.70 -10.34
CA ASN A 202 -15.05 -0.43 -10.62
C ASN A 202 -14.14 0.64 -11.25
N ASP A 203 -13.10 0.25 -11.99
CA ASP A 203 -12.23 1.14 -12.79
C ASP A 203 -11.73 2.40 -12.06
N GLY A 204 -11.37 2.26 -10.79
CA GLY A 204 -10.94 3.38 -9.99
C GLY A 204 -12.07 4.37 -9.63
N VAL A 205 -13.32 3.93 -9.68
CA VAL A 205 -14.49 4.73 -9.28
C VAL A 205 -14.75 4.61 -7.78
N VAL A 206 -14.53 3.42 -7.21
CA VAL A 206 -14.81 3.14 -5.81
C VAL A 206 -13.52 2.78 -5.09
N ALA A 207 -13.31 3.39 -3.94
CA ALA A 207 -12.25 3.02 -3.01
C ALA A 207 -12.83 2.66 -1.65
N TRP A 208 -12.05 1.93 -0.88
CA TRP A 208 -12.36 1.49 0.48
C TRP A 208 -11.26 1.92 1.43
N SER A 209 -11.60 2.16 2.69
CA SER A 209 -10.62 2.40 3.75
C SER A 209 -11.04 1.80 5.07
N GLY A 210 -10.06 1.42 5.87
CA GLY A 210 -10.21 0.96 7.23
C GLY A 210 -9.38 1.80 8.19
N GLY A 211 -9.87 2.00 9.40
CA GLY A 211 -9.20 2.82 10.39
C GLY A 211 -9.34 2.30 11.81
N ASP A 212 -8.63 2.97 12.72
CA ASP A 212 -8.65 2.66 14.15
C ASP A 212 -9.94 3.13 14.84
N ASP A 213 -10.78 3.89 14.12
CA ASP A 213 -12.16 4.21 14.51
C ASP A 213 -13.13 3.02 14.33
N LEU A 214 -12.59 1.81 14.09
CA LEU A 214 -13.32 0.55 13.92
C LEU A 214 -14.23 0.54 12.68
N ALA A 215 -14.04 1.46 11.76
CA ALA A 215 -14.90 1.62 10.61
C ALA A 215 -14.23 1.12 9.33
N LEU A 216 -14.98 0.37 8.54
CA LEU A 216 -14.77 0.17 7.11
C LEU A 216 -15.66 1.17 6.37
N LYS A 217 -15.08 1.98 5.49
CA LYS A 217 -15.78 3.02 4.73
C LYS A 217 -15.56 2.86 3.23
N GLY A 218 -16.62 3.08 2.45
CA GLY A 218 -16.59 3.09 0.98
C GLY A 218 -16.74 4.52 0.44
N TRP A 219 -16.04 4.82 -0.63
CA TRP A 219 -15.91 6.14 -1.23
C TRP A 219 -16.19 6.09 -2.73
N ASP A 220 -17.12 6.88 -3.21
CA ASP A 220 -17.34 7.09 -4.66
C ASP A 220 -16.49 8.29 -5.11
N MET A 221 -15.47 8.04 -5.92
CA MET A 221 -14.53 9.06 -6.39
C MET A 221 -15.12 10.01 -7.44
N ARG A 222 -16.33 9.77 -7.92
CA ARG A 222 -17.08 10.72 -8.78
C ARG A 222 -17.74 11.81 -7.96
N MET A 223 -17.97 11.56 -6.66
CA MET A 223 -18.53 12.58 -5.77
C MET A 223 -17.47 13.64 -5.49
N PRO A 224 -17.78 14.94 -5.71
CA PRO A 224 -16.82 16.00 -5.45
C PRO A 224 -16.57 16.17 -3.96
N LEU A 225 -15.42 16.77 -3.63
CA LEU A 225 -15.17 17.27 -2.29
C LEU A 225 -16.08 18.47 -2.01
N TYR A 226 -16.78 18.44 -0.89
CA TYR A 226 -17.55 19.59 -0.39
C TYR A 226 -16.87 20.13 0.86
N ASN A 227 -16.41 21.38 0.83
CA ASN A 227 -15.60 22.00 1.91
C ASN A 227 -14.42 21.14 2.35
N GLY A 228 -13.71 20.51 1.40
CA GLY A 228 -12.58 19.63 1.69
C GLY A 228 -12.95 18.28 2.32
N GLN A 229 -14.23 17.92 2.31
CA GLN A 229 -14.72 16.65 2.82
C GLN A 229 -15.38 15.82 1.71
N ARG A 230 -15.24 14.50 1.79
CA ARG A 230 -15.94 13.55 0.94
C ARG A 230 -16.89 12.71 1.78
N ALA A 231 -18.14 12.63 1.37
CA ALA A 231 -19.09 11.76 2.03
C ALA A 231 -18.80 10.28 1.72
N SER A 232 -18.78 9.44 2.75
CA SER A 232 -18.72 8.00 2.55
C SER A 232 -20.05 7.48 2.00
N THR A 233 -20.00 6.62 1.01
CA THR A 233 -21.18 5.93 0.45
C THR A 233 -21.56 4.70 1.24
N PHE A 234 -20.62 4.18 2.01
CA PHE A 234 -20.79 3.05 2.90
C PHE A 234 -19.98 3.27 4.17
N THR A 235 -20.53 2.88 5.33
CA THR A 235 -19.81 2.90 6.61
C THR A 235 -20.35 1.79 7.49
N THR A 236 -19.47 0.92 7.97
CA THR A 236 -19.83 0.00 9.06
C THR A 236 -20.01 0.82 10.33
N ARG A 237 -21.09 0.60 11.06
CA ARG A 237 -21.32 1.24 12.35
C ARG A 237 -21.62 0.18 13.39
N LYS A 238 -21.16 0.39 14.61
CA LYS A 238 -21.56 -0.38 15.78
C LYS A 238 -23.01 0.00 16.10
N TRP A 239 -23.98 -0.71 15.54
CA TRP A 239 -25.40 -0.51 15.88
C TRP A 239 -25.82 -1.52 16.94
N TYR A 240 -26.28 -1.03 18.05
CA TYR A 240 -27.06 -1.81 19.02
C TYR A 240 -28.44 -2.07 18.43
N VAL A 241 -28.65 -3.06 17.60
CA VAL A 241 -29.97 -3.48 17.16
C VAL A 241 -30.04 -5.00 16.92
N LEU A 242 -31.02 -5.51 17.49
CA LEU A 242 -31.69 -6.82 17.65
C LEU A 242 -31.85 -7.74 16.42
N MET A 243 -31.04 -7.68 15.36
CA MET A 243 -31.13 -8.62 14.24
C MET A 243 -29.75 -9.07 13.76
N ALA A 244 -29.66 -10.38 13.58
CA ALA A 244 -28.49 -11.14 13.19
C ALA A 244 -27.76 -10.58 11.95
N ASP A 245 -26.44 -10.81 11.91
CA ASP A 245 -25.54 -10.64 10.79
C ASP A 245 -25.07 -9.21 10.48
N TYR A 246 -24.68 -8.41 11.48
CA TYR A 246 -23.96 -7.16 11.25
C TYR A 246 -22.47 -7.34 11.53
N PHE A 247 -21.64 -7.07 10.52
CA PHE A 247 -20.20 -6.96 10.67
C PHE A 247 -19.87 -5.70 11.50
N SER A 248 -19.52 -5.88 12.76
CA SER A 248 -18.88 -4.86 13.57
C SER A 248 -17.47 -5.31 13.88
N PHE A 249 -16.51 -4.43 13.67
CA PHE A 249 -15.16 -4.64 14.15
C PHE A 249 -15.03 -4.16 15.58
N GLU A 250 -14.28 -4.87 16.41
CA GLU A 250 -13.95 -4.50 17.79
C GLU A 250 -12.51 -4.00 17.89
N GLY A 251 -11.74 -4.14 16.81
CA GLY A 251 -10.40 -3.62 16.60
C GLY A 251 -10.28 -2.82 15.30
N GLY A 252 -9.24 -2.04 15.17
CA GLY A 252 -8.97 -1.25 13.96
C GLY A 252 -8.90 -2.12 12.71
N VAL A 253 -9.50 -1.65 11.61
CA VAL A 253 -9.47 -2.33 10.31
C VAL A 253 -8.15 -2.06 9.62
N THR A 254 -7.34 -3.11 9.43
CA THR A 254 -5.94 -3.00 9.02
C THR A 254 -5.61 -3.58 7.66
N THR A 255 -6.50 -4.37 7.07
CA THR A 255 -6.28 -4.92 5.74
C THR A 255 -7.58 -5.05 4.95
N ILE A 256 -7.51 -4.77 3.67
CA ILE A 256 -8.60 -4.89 2.72
C ILE A 256 -8.04 -5.41 1.40
N GLN A 257 -8.67 -6.45 0.85
CA GLN A 257 -8.30 -6.99 -0.45
C GLN A 257 -9.54 -7.36 -1.26
N SER A 258 -9.68 -6.77 -2.42
CA SER A 258 -10.66 -7.17 -3.44
C SER A 258 -10.32 -8.56 -3.99
N HIS A 259 -11.32 -9.42 -4.20
CA HIS A 259 -11.08 -10.72 -4.83
C HIS A 259 -10.78 -10.52 -6.33
N PRO A 260 -9.64 -11.00 -6.85
CA PRO A 260 -9.21 -10.69 -8.22
C PRO A 260 -10.09 -11.33 -9.32
N HIS A 261 -10.86 -12.37 -9.00
CA HIS A 261 -11.64 -13.15 -9.97
C HIS A 261 -13.14 -13.20 -9.68
N LYS A 262 -13.59 -12.59 -8.58
CA LYS A 262 -15.03 -12.56 -8.22
C LYS A 262 -15.41 -11.16 -7.78
N GLN A 263 -16.25 -10.51 -8.57
CA GLN A 263 -16.86 -9.23 -8.21
C GLN A 263 -17.66 -9.33 -6.91
N HIS A 264 -17.67 -8.27 -6.11
CA HIS A 264 -18.39 -8.14 -4.82
C HIS A 264 -17.88 -9.03 -3.67
N TYR A 265 -16.69 -9.62 -3.82
CA TYR A 265 -16.03 -10.35 -2.75
C TYR A 265 -14.81 -9.60 -2.25
N TRP A 266 -14.70 -9.45 -0.94
CA TRP A 266 -13.63 -8.76 -0.25
C TRP A 266 -13.15 -9.58 0.93
N ALA A 267 -11.86 -9.56 1.16
CA ALA A 267 -11.27 -9.97 2.42
C ALA A 267 -10.93 -8.70 3.22
N VAL A 268 -11.39 -8.65 4.45
CA VAL A 268 -11.14 -7.54 5.39
C VAL A 268 -10.67 -8.15 6.70
N GLY A 269 -9.60 -7.61 7.27
CA GLY A 269 -9.06 -8.04 8.55
C GLY A 269 -8.90 -6.87 9.50
N SER A 270 -8.94 -7.19 10.79
CA SER A 270 -8.82 -6.22 11.87
C SER A 270 -8.00 -6.77 13.04
N TYR A 271 -7.69 -5.91 14.03
CA TYR A 271 -6.95 -6.32 15.23
C TYR A 271 -7.74 -7.28 16.17
N ASP A 272 -9.04 -7.41 15.98
CA ASP A 272 -9.89 -8.28 16.79
C ASP A 272 -9.95 -9.74 16.28
N GLU A 273 -9.03 -10.10 15.38
CA GLU A 273 -8.92 -11.45 14.82
C GLU A 273 -10.15 -11.90 14.01
N LYS A 274 -10.94 -10.96 13.46
CA LYS A 274 -12.13 -11.19 12.61
C LYS A 274 -11.86 -10.86 11.15
#